data_ca471cd5476f70a3d007a091460b233a
#
_entry.id   ca471cd5476f70a3d007a091460b233a
#
_cell.length_a   1.000
_cell.length_b   1.000
_cell.length_c   1.000
_cell.angle_alpha   90.00
_cell.angle_beta   90.00
_cell.angle_gamma   90.00
#
_symmetry.space_group_name_H-M   'P 1'
#
loop_
_entity.id
_entity.type
_entity.pdbx_description
1 polymer ?
#
loop_
_entity_poly.entity_id
_entity_poly.type
_entity_poly.pdbx_seq_one_letter_code
_entity_poly.pdbx_strand_id
1 'polypeptide(L)'
;MLSTLLPLGSILLAAAPTAQPQQAELIVYSSRHYDSDQKLYEAFESETGIKIKLTEDSGDSLLARLKDPNAPGDVLMTVDAGRLWAADDAGLFQPTSSRVLEERIPENLRHPEGHWFGLSMRARCIFYNREKVSPSELSDYESLADPKWKGRVLIRSSSNVYNQSLVGSVIARRGKDTAEAWVKGLVANFARKPQGGDTDQLRALAAGEGDVAVANSYYYARLMKSDDPKDKEVVQRVGIFFPNQKGRGTHVNVGGAGVLKASKNVDAAKRFLEFLASDRAQTIFSSGNNEFPVVPGVACDAALKPWTEYRFDRKTSVAEFGSLTGEALRMMDRAGWR
;
A
#
# COMPACT_ATOMS: atom_id res chain seq x y z
N MET A 1 90.87 -19.98 -22.61
CA MET A 1 89.68 -20.29 -21.75
C MET A 1 88.72 -19.15 -21.89
N LEU A 2 87.71 -19.28 -22.74
CA LEU A 2 86.60 -18.30 -22.93
C LEU A 2 85.46 -18.72 -22.04
N SER A 3 85.08 -17.83 -21.11
CA SER A 3 83.92 -18.00 -20.24
C SER A 3 82.73 -17.26 -20.86
N THR A 4 81.68 -17.99 -21.31
CA THR A 4 80.46 -17.44 -21.86
C THR A 4 79.48 -17.24 -20.71
N LEU A 5 79.10 -15.98 -20.45
CA LEU A 5 78.01 -15.56 -19.57
C LEU A 5 76.68 -15.58 -20.36
N LEU A 6 75.71 -16.38 -19.91
CA LEU A 6 74.32 -16.38 -20.36
C LEU A 6 73.55 -15.29 -19.62
N PRO A 7 72.63 -14.51 -20.27
CA PRO A 7 71.80 -13.55 -19.57
C PRO A 7 70.60 -14.27 -18.94
N LEU A 8 70.32 -14.01 -17.65
CA LEU A 8 69.10 -14.35 -16.96
C LEU A 8 67.91 -13.47 -17.52
N GLY A 9 67.02 -14.08 -18.25
CA GLY A 9 65.78 -13.44 -18.69
C GLY A 9 64.78 -13.33 -17.52
N SER A 10 64.45 -12.11 -17.10
CA SER A 10 63.40 -11.83 -16.12
C SER A 10 62.01 -12.07 -16.77
N ILE A 11 61.30 -13.06 -16.34
CA ILE A 11 59.90 -13.29 -16.72
C ILE A 11 59.03 -12.34 -15.91
N LEU A 12 58.53 -11.27 -16.54
CA LEU A 12 57.44 -10.46 -15.98
C LEU A 12 56.15 -11.30 -16.02
N LEU A 13 55.71 -11.79 -14.85
CA LEU A 13 54.33 -12.27 -14.73
C LEU A 13 53.39 -11.06 -14.78
N ALA A 14 52.67 -10.90 -15.89
CA ALA A 14 51.56 -9.98 -16.00
C ALA A 14 50.42 -10.49 -15.12
N ALA A 15 50.11 -9.76 -14.03
CA ALA A 15 48.93 -10.02 -13.22
C ALA A 15 47.69 -9.84 -14.09
N ALA A 16 46.87 -10.89 -14.26
CA ALA A 16 45.60 -10.79 -14.92
C ALA A 16 44.72 -9.77 -14.17
N PRO A 17 43.96 -8.89 -14.88
CA PRO A 17 43.05 -7.99 -14.23
C PRO A 17 42.01 -8.80 -13.44
N THR A 18 41.99 -8.63 -12.12
CA THR A 18 40.91 -9.14 -11.28
C THR A 18 39.62 -8.49 -11.75
N ALA A 19 38.74 -9.24 -12.38
CA ALA A 19 37.39 -8.77 -12.71
C ALA A 19 36.75 -8.27 -11.41
N GLN A 20 36.46 -6.98 -11.33
CA GLN A 20 35.65 -6.44 -10.23
C GLN A 20 34.34 -7.22 -10.22
N PRO A 21 33.88 -7.70 -9.08
CA PRO A 21 32.59 -8.37 -9.03
C PRO A 21 31.53 -7.40 -9.56
N GLN A 22 30.84 -7.81 -10.62
CA GLN A 22 29.75 -7.05 -11.20
C GLN A 22 28.76 -6.76 -10.07
N GLN A 23 28.57 -5.47 -9.75
CA GLN A 23 27.70 -5.06 -8.67
C GLN A 23 26.29 -5.59 -8.96
N ALA A 24 25.73 -6.40 -8.07
CA ALA A 24 24.42 -7.00 -8.27
C ALA A 24 23.38 -5.87 -8.43
N GLU A 25 22.56 -5.96 -9.48
CA GLU A 25 21.49 -5.00 -9.79
C GLU A 25 20.13 -5.69 -9.63
N LEU A 26 19.18 -5.01 -8.98
CA LEU A 26 17.82 -5.47 -8.77
C LEU A 26 16.84 -4.55 -9.52
N ILE A 27 16.07 -5.10 -10.45
CA ILE A 27 15.08 -4.34 -11.23
C ILE A 27 13.76 -4.32 -10.47
N VAL A 28 13.37 -3.12 -10.02
CA VAL A 28 12.16 -2.89 -9.22
C VAL A 28 11.17 -2.05 -10.02
N TYR A 29 9.95 -2.55 -10.19
CA TYR A 29 8.81 -1.79 -10.68
C TYR A 29 7.97 -1.32 -9.50
N SER A 30 7.63 -0.03 -9.44
CA SER A 30 6.85 0.55 -8.36
C SER A 30 5.72 1.43 -8.86
N SER A 31 4.51 1.21 -8.35
CA SER A 31 3.38 2.12 -8.53
C SER A 31 3.13 2.98 -7.28
N ARG A 32 4.11 3.11 -6.40
CA ARG A 32 3.94 3.83 -5.14
C ARG A 32 4.06 5.35 -5.26
N HIS A 33 4.92 5.86 -6.14
CA HIS A 33 5.10 7.29 -6.42
C HIS A 33 5.27 8.19 -5.17
N TYR A 34 6.01 7.71 -4.16
CA TYR A 34 6.28 8.50 -2.96
C TYR A 34 7.77 8.87 -2.90
N ASP A 35 8.08 10.16 -2.89
CA ASP A 35 9.47 10.64 -2.79
C ASP A 35 10.21 10.04 -1.58
N SER A 36 9.48 9.75 -0.50
CA SER A 36 10.02 9.13 0.70
C SER A 36 10.49 7.69 0.50
N ASP A 37 10.01 6.98 -0.53
CA ASP A 37 10.44 5.61 -0.83
C ASP A 37 11.89 5.58 -1.35
N GLN A 38 12.42 6.70 -1.86
CA GLN A 38 13.83 6.82 -2.22
C GLN A 38 14.76 6.46 -1.03
N LYS A 39 14.36 6.84 0.19
CA LYS A 39 15.14 6.49 1.41
C LYS A 39 15.17 4.98 1.68
N LEU A 40 14.15 4.22 1.26
CA LEU A 40 14.13 2.77 1.36
C LEU A 40 15.17 2.16 0.42
N TYR A 41 15.21 2.64 -0.81
CA TYR A 41 16.13 2.15 -1.82
C TYR A 41 17.60 2.45 -1.42
N GLU A 42 17.88 3.68 -1.03
CA GLU A 42 19.20 4.10 -0.55
C GLU A 42 19.65 3.30 0.68
N ALA A 43 18.74 3.05 1.62
CA ALA A 43 19.04 2.26 2.81
C ALA A 43 19.36 0.80 2.47
N PHE A 44 18.60 0.19 1.55
CA PHE A 44 18.86 -1.16 1.06
C PHE A 44 20.21 -1.26 0.32
N GLU A 45 20.45 -0.33 -0.60
CA GLU A 45 21.72 -0.28 -1.34
C GLU A 45 22.93 -0.11 -0.42
N SER A 46 22.82 0.76 0.59
CA SER A 46 23.88 0.99 1.59
C SER A 46 24.17 -0.26 2.43
N GLU A 47 23.13 -1.01 2.79
CA GLU A 47 23.25 -2.18 3.66
C GLU A 47 23.74 -3.42 2.91
N THR A 48 23.38 -3.55 1.64
CA THR A 48 23.58 -4.79 0.89
C THR A 48 24.62 -4.70 -0.23
N GLY A 49 24.91 -3.48 -0.71
CA GLY A 49 25.69 -3.24 -1.93
C GLY A 49 24.94 -3.56 -3.22
N ILE A 50 23.69 -4.02 -3.16
CA ILE A 50 22.85 -4.32 -4.33
C ILE A 50 22.23 -3.02 -4.83
N LYS A 51 22.45 -2.69 -6.12
CA LYS A 51 21.87 -1.48 -6.73
C LYS A 51 20.43 -1.70 -7.17
N ILE A 52 19.56 -0.72 -6.96
CA ILE A 52 18.18 -0.75 -7.41
C ILE A 52 18.04 0.04 -8.72
N LYS A 53 17.55 -0.66 -9.75
CA LYS A 53 17.09 -0.06 -10.99
C LYS A 53 15.58 0.11 -10.94
N LEU A 54 15.14 1.29 -10.54
CA LEU A 54 13.74 1.62 -10.35
C LEU A 54 13.06 2.02 -11.65
N THR A 55 11.84 1.53 -11.86
CA THR A 55 10.89 2.03 -12.86
C THR A 55 9.57 2.34 -12.17
N GLU A 56 9.16 3.60 -12.21
CA GLU A 56 7.89 4.04 -11.65
C GLU A 56 6.87 4.36 -12.75
N ASP A 57 5.65 3.86 -12.59
CA ASP A 57 4.52 4.14 -13.47
C ASP A 57 3.20 3.79 -12.73
N SER A 58 2.07 4.09 -13.35
CA SER A 58 0.76 3.67 -12.86
C SER A 58 0.69 2.14 -12.74
N GLY A 59 -0.11 1.65 -11.76
CA GLY A 59 -0.23 0.21 -11.58
C GLY A 59 -0.75 -0.51 -12.83
N ASP A 60 -1.62 0.12 -13.60
CA ASP A 60 -2.19 -0.45 -14.83
C ASP A 60 -1.14 -0.52 -15.96
N SER A 61 -0.31 0.53 -16.11
CA SER A 61 0.82 0.56 -17.06
C SER A 61 1.84 -0.53 -16.73
N LEU A 62 2.22 -0.66 -15.45
CA LEU A 62 3.17 -1.69 -15.02
C LEU A 62 2.62 -3.10 -15.24
N LEU A 63 1.34 -3.32 -14.91
CA LEU A 63 0.69 -4.61 -15.15
C LEU A 63 0.66 -4.96 -16.64
N ALA A 64 0.33 -4.00 -17.51
CA ALA A 64 0.35 -4.20 -18.95
C ALA A 64 1.75 -4.53 -19.47
N ARG A 65 2.77 -3.81 -19.01
CA ARG A 65 4.17 -4.04 -19.37
C ARG A 65 4.67 -5.42 -18.94
N LEU A 66 4.37 -5.82 -17.69
CA LEU A 66 4.85 -7.08 -17.12
C LEU A 66 4.15 -8.32 -17.66
N LYS A 67 3.07 -8.18 -18.44
CA LYS A 67 2.47 -9.28 -19.21
C LYS A 67 3.30 -9.72 -20.41
N ASP A 68 4.26 -8.88 -20.86
CA ASP A 68 5.27 -9.33 -21.83
C ASP A 68 6.24 -10.30 -21.13
N PRO A 69 6.32 -11.57 -21.56
CA PRO A 69 7.19 -12.56 -20.93
C PRO A 69 8.68 -12.23 -21.03
N ASN A 70 9.06 -11.30 -21.92
CA ASN A 70 10.44 -10.83 -22.08
C ASN A 70 10.73 -9.57 -21.26
N ALA A 71 9.75 -8.98 -20.57
CA ALA A 71 9.99 -7.81 -19.73
C ALA A 71 10.93 -8.19 -18.56
N PRO A 72 12.12 -7.58 -18.47
CA PRO A 72 13.02 -7.86 -17.37
C PRO A 72 12.42 -7.27 -16.08
N GLY A 73 12.52 -7.98 -14.97
CA GLY A 73 12.07 -7.47 -13.68
C GLY A 73 12.23 -8.48 -12.57
N ASP A 74 12.53 -7.98 -11.37
CA ASP A 74 12.74 -8.83 -10.21
C ASP A 74 11.64 -8.66 -9.16
N VAL A 75 11.18 -7.43 -8.92
CA VAL A 75 10.17 -7.12 -7.91
C VAL A 75 9.11 -6.17 -8.49
N LEU A 76 7.85 -6.43 -8.17
CA LEU A 76 6.76 -5.48 -8.35
C LEU A 76 6.26 -5.01 -6.99
N MET A 77 6.26 -3.68 -6.77
CA MET A 77 5.67 -3.01 -5.61
C MET A 77 4.40 -2.26 -6.01
N THR A 78 3.36 -2.33 -5.18
CA THR A 78 2.09 -1.63 -5.46
C THR A 78 1.41 -1.16 -4.17
N VAL A 79 0.39 -0.32 -4.31
CA VAL A 79 -0.23 0.43 -3.20
C VAL A 79 -1.54 -0.17 -2.68
N ASP A 80 -2.02 -1.29 -3.23
CA ASP A 80 -3.35 -1.81 -2.90
C ASP A 80 -3.42 -3.33 -3.08
N ALA A 81 -4.13 -4.01 -2.18
CA ALA A 81 -4.32 -5.45 -2.23
C ALA A 81 -4.98 -5.93 -3.53
N GLY A 82 -5.91 -5.14 -4.10
CA GLY A 82 -6.54 -5.46 -5.38
C GLY A 82 -5.56 -5.44 -6.55
N ARG A 83 -4.56 -4.57 -6.51
CA ARG A 83 -3.49 -4.54 -7.51
C ARG A 83 -2.49 -5.68 -7.33
N LEU A 84 -2.17 -6.03 -6.08
CA LEU A 84 -1.36 -7.23 -5.79
C LEU A 84 -2.06 -8.48 -6.32
N TRP A 85 -3.36 -8.60 -6.05
CA TRP A 85 -4.16 -9.71 -6.55
C TRP A 85 -4.23 -9.72 -8.09
N ALA A 86 -4.44 -8.59 -8.73
CA ALA A 86 -4.49 -8.51 -10.20
C ALA A 86 -3.18 -8.94 -10.87
N ALA A 87 -2.04 -8.64 -10.25
CA ALA A 87 -0.73 -9.09 -10.71
C ALA A 87 -0.56 -10.60 -10.49
N ASP A 88 -1.06 -11.13 -9.37
CA ASP A 88 -1.04 -12.54 -9.03
C ASP A 88 -1.95 -13.37 -9.94
N ASP A 89 -3.19 -12.93 -10.17
CA ASP A 89 -4.15 -13.53 -11.09
C ASP A 89 -3.62 -13.58 -12.55
N ALA A 90 -2.80 -12.59 -12.91
CA ALA A 90 -2.08 -12.57 -14.19
C ALA A 90 -0.85 -13.51 -14.22
N GLY A 91 -0.55 -14.25 -13.13
CA GLY A 91 0.57 -15.17 -13.02
C GLY A 91 1.94 -14.50 -13.02
N LEU A 92 2.03 -13.24 -12.58
CA LEU A 92 3.28 -12.47 -12.60
C LEU A 92 4.21 -12.79 -11.43
N PHE A 93 3.68 -13.25 -10.31
CA PHE A 93 4.48 -13.57 -9.13
C PHE A 93 4.90 -15.05 -9.09
N GLN A 94 5.97 -15.32 -8.37
CA GLN A 94 6.37 -16.66 -7.97
C GLN A 94 6.34 -16.81 -6.45
N PRO A 95 6.08 -18.02 -5.92
CA PRO A 95 6.15 -18.29 -4.49
C PRO A 95 7.55 -17.94 -3.94
N THR A 96 7.56 -17.19 -2.86
CA THR A 96 8.79 -16.77 -2.17
C THR A 96 8.73 -17.28 -0.73
N SER A 97 9.45 -18.37 -0.45
CA SER A 97 9.58 -18.88 0.91
C SER A 97 10.63 -18.08 1.68
N SER A 98 10.21 -17.44 2.77
CA SER A 98 11.07 -16.72 3.68
C SER A 98 10.51 -16.78 5.10
N ARG A 99 11.25 -17.46 5.97
CA ARG A 99 10.92 -17.52 7.39
C ARG A 99 10.85 -16.11 8.01
N VAL A 100 11.71 -15.19 7.59
CA VAL A 100 11.72 -13.80 8.06
C VAL A 100 10.40 -13.10 7.73
N LEU A 101 9.93 -13.20 6.46
CA LEU A 101 8.67 -12.59 6.03
C LEU A 101 7.47 -13.24 6.72
N GLU A 102 7.47 -14.55 6.87
CA GLU A 102 6.40 -15.32 7.50
C GLU A 102 6.25 -15.02 8.99
N GLU A 103 7.35 -14.84 9.72
CA GLU A 103 7.37 -14.49 11.13
C GLU A 103 7.04 -13.02 11.39
N ARG A 104 7.46 -12.13 10.49
CA ARG A 104 7.31 -10.68 10.69
C ARG A 104 5.99 -10.12 10.19
N ILE A 105 5.45 -10.66 9.10
CA ILE A 105 4.23 -10.13 8.47
C ILE A 105 3.03 -11.00 8.87
N PRO A 106 2.01 -10.43 9.52
CA PRO A 106 0.81 -11.17 9.90
C PRO A 106 0.16 -11.89 8.71
N GLU A 107 -0.35 -13.10 8.94
CA GLU A 107 -0.89 -13.98 7.91
C GLU A 107 -2.00 -13.31 7.08
N ASN A 108 -2.87 -12.53 7.71
CA ASN A 108 -3.94 -11.81 7.03
C ASN A 108 -3.46 -10.66 6.13
N LEU A 109 -2.19 -10.29 6.20
CA LEU A 109 -1.58 -9.19 5.41
C LEU A 109 -0.66 -9.69 4.29
N ARG A 110 -0.60 -11.00 4.01
CA ARG A 110 0.22 -11.61 2.97
C ARG A 110 -0.56 -12.64 2.18
N HIS A 111 -0.02 -13.01 1.01
CA HIS A 111 -0.58 -14.10 0.22
C HIS A 111 -0.33 -15.44 0.92
N PRO A 112 -1.32 -16.36 1.01
CA PRO A 112 -1.16 -17.63 1.70
C PRO A 112 -0.06 -18.52 1.13
N GLU A 113 0.20 -18.43 -0.17
CA GLU A 113 1.24 -19.19 -0.88
C GLU A 113 2.55 -18.39 -1.06
N GLY A 114 2.69 -17.22 -0.43
CA GLY A 114 3.91 -16.42 -0.49
C GLY A 114 4.18 -15.71 -1.81
N HIS A 115 3.16 -15.48 -2.64
CA HIS A 115 3.32 -14.76 -3.91
C HIS A 115 3.63 -13.28 -3.70
N TRP A 116 3.07 -12.68 -2.65
CA TRP A 116 3.31 -11.28 -2.28
C TRP A 116 3.12 -11.06 -0.78
N PHE A 117 3.67 -9.96 -0.29
CA PHE A 117 3.67 -9.59 1.12
C PHE A 117 3.22 -8.13 1.28
N GLY A 118 2.31 -7.87 2.23
CA GLY A 118 2.00 -6.51 2.66
C GLY A 118 3.18 -5.91 3.42
N LEU A 119 3.57 -4.69 3.09
CA LEU A 119 4.78 -4.05 3.62
C LEU A 119 4.52 -2.70 4.28
N SER A 120 3.36 -2.12 4.03
CA SER A 120 2.86 -0.94 4.73
C SER A 120 1.34 -1.01 4.82
N MET A 121 0.74 -0.38 5.84
CA MET A 121 -0.70 -0.48 6.09
C MET A 121 -1.33 0.90 6.26
N ARG A 122 -2.57 1.07 5.77
CA ARG A 122 -3.39 2.26 5.98
C ARG A 122 -4.82 1.87 6.35
N ALA A 123 -5.41 2.63 7.26
CA ALA A 123 -6.80 2.48 7.63
C ALA A 123 -7.70 3.30 6.71
N ARG A 124 -8.86 2.75 6.32
CA ARG A 124 -9.92 3.50 5.65
C ARG A 124 -10.86 4.03 6.72
N CYS A 125 -10.88 5.34 6.96
CA CYS A 125 -11.58 5.95 8.09
C CYS A 125 -12.83 6.71 7.63
N ILE A 126 -13.73 6.96 8.57
CA ILE A 126 -14.80 7.95 8.42
C ILE A 126 -14.26 9.26 9.00
N PHE A 127 -14.38 10.33 8.23
CA PHE A 127 -14.10 11.70 8.68
C PHE A 127 -15.41 12.43 8.85
N TYR A 128 -15.45 13.38 9.76
CA TYR A 128 -16.67 14.11 10.07
C TYR A 128 -16.40 15.60 10.32
N ASN A 129 -17.33 16.43 9.93
CA ASN A 129 -17.30 17.85 10.28
C ASN A 129 -17.65 18.02 11.76
N ARG A 130 -16.72 18.55 12.54
CA ARG A 130 -16.84 18.68 14.02
C ARG A 130 -18.00 19.57 14.48
N GLU A 131 -18.43 20.51 13.62
CA GLU A 131 -19.55 21.43 13.92
C GLU A 131 -20.90 20.79 13.65
N LYS A 132 -20.97 19.75 12.77
CA LYS A 132 -22.23 19.17 12.28
C LYS A 132 -22.53 17.77 12.78
N VAL A 133 -21.49 17.01 13.21
CA VAL A 133 -21.62 15.60 13.57
C VAL A 133 -20.90 15.31 14.88
N SER A 134 -21.62 14.74 15.84
CA SER A 134 -21.01 14.16 17.04
C SER A 134 -20.38 12.80 16.73
N PRO A 135 -19.20 12.46 17.25
CA PRO A 135 -18.61 11.12 17.14
C PRO A 135 -19.55 10.00 17.60
N SER A 136 -20.47 10.29 18.53
CA SER A 136 -21.48 9.33 19.04
C SER A 136 -22.53 8.91 18.00
N GLU A 137 -22.66 9.68 16.91
CA GLU A 137 -23.57 9.33 15.79
C GLU A 137 -22.95 8.33 14.83
N LEU A 138 -21.62 8.09 14.92
CA LEU A 138 -20.85 7.23 14.05
C LEU A 138 -20.66 5.85 14.69
N SER A 139 -20.62 4.79 13.88
CA SER A 139 -20.40 3.43 14.39
C SER A 139 -19.53 2.58 13.46
N ASP A 140 -20.06 2.21 12.32
CA ASP A 140 -19.45 1.32 11.34
C ASP A 140 -19.68 1.85 9.91
N TYR A 141 -19.08 1.19 8.91
CA TYR A 141 -19.29 1.58 7.51
C TYR A 141 -20.73 1.33 7.08
N GLU A 142 -21.32 0.26 7.62
CA GLU A 142 -22.66 -0.16 7.27
C GLU A 142 -23.69 0.91 7.63
N SER A 143 -23.49 1.62 8.73
CA SER A 143 -24.35 2.72 9.17
C SER A 143 -24.38 3.95 8.24
N LEU A 144 -23.39 4.08 7.35
CA LEU A 144 -23.38 5.16 6.36
C LEU A 144 -24.48 4.98 5.27
N ALA A 145 -25.10 3.80 5.18
CA ALA A 145 -26.26 3.55 4.33
C ALA A 145 -27.59 3.96 4.99
N ASP A 146 -27.59 4.35 6.26
CA ASP A 146 -28.78 4.82 6.98
C ASP A 146 -29.30 6.11 6.32
N PRO A 147 -30.63 6.26 6.08
CA PRO A 147 -31.24 7.46 5.53
C PRO A 147 -30.94 8.78 6.26
N LYS A 148 -30.54 8.73 7.52
CA LYS A 148 -30.09 9.92 8.27
C LYS A 148 -28.89 10.65 7.61
N TRP A 149 -28.13 9.94 6.78
CA TRP A 149 -26.99 10.48 6.06
C TRP A 149 -27.32 11.00 4.65
N LYS A 150 -28.59 11.04 4.27
CA LYS A 150 -29.01 11.47 2.93
C LYS A 150 -28.47 12.85 2.58
N GLY A 151 -27.72 12.94 1.46
CA GLY A 151 -27.09 14.18 1.00
C GLY A 151 -25.93 14.67 1.86
N ARG A 152 -25.32 13.78 2.68
CA ARG A 152 -24.30 14.18 3.66
C ARG A 152 -22.96 13.47 3.50
N VAL A 153 -22.86 12.43 2.63
CA VAL A 153 -21.66 11.59 2.48
C VAL A 153 -20.81 12.05 1.30
N LEU A 154 -19.54 12.31 1.56
CA LEU A 154 -18.51 12.60 0.56
C LEU A 154 -17.60 11.36 0.37
N ILE A 155 -17.37 10.99 -0.87
CA ILE A 155 -16.51 9.85 -1.21
C ILE A 155 -15.98 9.98 -2.63
N ARG A 156 -14.90 9.29 -2.95
CA ARG A 156 -14.30 9.22 -4.29
C ARG A 156 -15.13 8.34 -5.23
N SER A 157 -14.83 8.43 -6.53
CA SER A 157 -15.39 7.57 -7.58
C SER A 157 -15.14 6.07 -7.32
N SER A 158 -16.03 5.22 -7.88
CA SER A 158 -15.89 3.75 -7.91
C SER A 158 -14.62 3.26 -8.63
N SER A 159 -14.08 4.06 -9.55
CA SER A 159 -12.82 3.73 -10.24
C SER A 159 -11.60 3.69 -9.28
N ASN A 160 -11.74 4.22 -8.07
CA ASN A 160 -10.67 4.22 -7.10
C ASN A 160 -10.53 2.87 -6.38
N VAL A 161 -9.35 2.27 -6.45
CA VAL A 161 -9.03 0.96 -5.87
C VAL A 161 -9.31 0.87 -4.36
N TYR A 162 -9.19 1.97 -3.60
CA TYR A 162 -9.46 1.96 -2.15
C TYR A 162 -10.92 1.74 -1.82
N ASN A 163 -11.83 2.27 -2.65
CA ASN A 163 -13.27 2.02 -2.52
C ASN A 163 -13.61 0.59 -2.94
N GLN A 164 -12.99 0.09 -4.01
CA GLN A 164 -13.15 -1.30 -4.45
C GLN A 164 -12.72 -2.27 -3.35
N SER A 165 -11.58 -2.03 -2.71
CA SER A 165 -11.07 -2.85 -1.61
C SER A 165 -11.98 -2.77 -0.36
N LEU A 166 -12.51 -1.58 -0.02
CA LEU A 166 -13.47 -1.45 1.08
C LEU A 166 -14.75 -2.26 0.79
N VAL A 167 -15.34 -2.10 -0.39
CA VAL A 167 -16.54 -2.87 -0.81
C VAL A 167 -16.22 -4.37 -0.85
N GLY A 168 -15.06 -4.77 -1.39
CA GLY A 168 -14.57 -6.15 -1.37
C GLY A 168 -14.51 -6.71 0.06
N SER A 169 -14.05 -5.93 1.03
CA SER A 169 -14.02 -6.34 2.45
C SER A 169 -15.42 -6.50 3.07
N VAL A 170 -16.39 -5.71 2.62
CA VAL A 170 -17.79 -5.88 3.05
C VAL A 170 -18.38 -7.14 2.42
N ILE A 171 -18.10 -7.41 1.13
CA ILE A 171 -18.54 -8.66 0.47
C ILE A 171 -17.97 -9.87 1.21
N ALA A 172 -16.67 -9.89 1.50
CA ALA A 172 -16.01 -10.98 2.21
C ALA A 172 -16.63 -11.25 3.59
N ARG A 173 -17.06 -10.22 4.29
CA ARG A 173 -17.54 -10.34 5.69
C ARG A 173 -19.06 -10.48 5.83
N ARG A 174 -19.84 -9.98 4.89
CA ARG A 174 -21.31 -9.88 4.97
C ARG A 174 -22.03 -10.61 3.84
N GLY A 175 -21.28 -11.08 2.84
CA GLY A 175 -21.86 -11.65 1.62
C GLY A 175 -22.31 -10.60 0.62
N LYS A 176 -22.58 -11.05 -0.61
CA LYS A 176 -22.88 -10.17 -1.77
C LYS A 176 -24.18 -9.38 -1.58
N ASP A 177 -25.25 -10.02 -1.15
CA ASP A 177 -26.57 -9.37 -1.06
C ASP A 177 -26.57 -8.22 -0.05
N THR A 178 -25.96 -8.45 1.12
CA THR A 178 -25.81 -7.42 2.17
C THR A 178 -24.93 -6.28 1.70
N ALA A 179 -23.82 -6.59 1.02
CA ALA A 179 -22.92 -5.59 0.47
C ALA A 179 -23.60 -4.75 -0.62
N GLU A 180 -24.41 -5.38 -1.50
CA GLU A 180 -25.15 -4.67 -2.54
C GLU A 180 -26.21 -3.72 -1.96
N ALA A 181 -26.94 -4.17 -0.95
CA ALA A 181 -27.89 -3.33 -0.24
C ALA A 181 -27.20 -2.13 0.43
N TRP A 182 -26.07 -2.38 1.08
CA TRP A 182 -25.24 -1.32 1.67
C TRP A 182 -24.72 -0.32 0.63
N VAL A 183 -24.16 -0.79 -0.48
CA VAL A 183 -23.65 0.09 -1.56
C VAL A 183 -24.78 0.97 -2.12
N LYS A 184 -25.99 0.41 -2.36
CA LYS A 184 -27.16 1.19 -2.81
C LYS A 184 -27.58 2.27 -1.80
N GLY A 185 -27.63 1.91 -0.52
CA GLY A 185 -27.94 2.88 0.56
C GLY A 185 -26.89 3.97 0.68
N LEU A 186 -25.60 3.60 0.59
CA LEU A 186 -24.49 4.56 0.64
C LEU A 186 -24.56 5.55 -0.53
N VAL A 187 -24.81 5.06 -1.76
CA VAL A 187 -24.96 5.92 -2.96
C VAL A 187 -26.12 6.89 -2.81
N ALA A 188 -27.25 6.44 -2.24
CA ALA A 188 -28.42 7.31 -1.99
C ALA A 188 -28.12 8.45 -1.00
N ASN A 189 -27.03 8.33 -0.23
CA ASN A 189 -26.62 9.29 0.80
C ASN A 189 -25.50 10.24 0.34
N PHE A 190 -25.01 10.14 -0.91
CA PHE A 190 -23.96 11.03 -1.41
C PHE A 190 -24.43 12.49 -1.40
N ALA A 191 -23.55 13.36 -0.88
CA ALA A 191 -23.76 14.80 -0.86
C ALA A 191 -23.68 15.41 -2.27
N ARG A 192 -22.86 14.82 -3.12
CA ARG A 192 -22.64 15.22 -4.50
C ARG A 192 -22.14 14.04 -5.33
N LYS A 193 -22.07 14.20 -6.65
CA LYS A 193 -21.39 13.24 -7.51
C LYS A 193 -19.95 13.04 -7.04
N PRO A 194 -19.48 11.79 -6.87
CA PRO A 194 -18.09 11.51 -6.48
C PRO A 194 -17.08 12.15 -7.41
N GLN A 195 -16.10 12.84 -6.84
CA GLN A 195 -15.02 13.51 -7.59
C GLN A 195 -13.79 13.72 -6.71
N GLY A 196 -12.64 13.93 -7.33
CA GLY A 196 -11.39 14.23 -6.65
C GLY A 196 -10.79 13.05 -5.85
N GLY A 197 -9.72 13.33 -5.14
CA GLY A 197 -9.00 12.39 -4.28
C GLY A 197 -9.47 12.42 -2.83
N ASP A 198 -8.80 11.64 -1.95
CA ASP A 198 -9.12 11.60 -0.52
C ASP A 198 -8.89 12.96 0.15
N THR A 199 -7.81 13.68 -0.21
CA THR A 199 -7.56 15.05 0.29
C THR A 199 -8.69 16.01 -0.12
N ASP A 200 -9.23 15.86 -1.34
CA ASP A 200 -10.33 16.71 -1.81
C ASP A 200 -11.63 16.42 -1.04
N GLN A 201 -11.85 15.16 -0.61
CA GLN A 201 -12.97 14.84 0.27
C GLN A 201 -12.82 15.52 1.63
N LEU A 202 -11.62 15.54 2.20
CA LEU A 202 -11.34 16.21 3.50
C LEU A 202 -11.53 17.73 3.40
N ARG A 203 -11.06 18.34 2.30
CA ARG A 203 -11.24 19.78 2.06
C ARG A 203 -12.72 20.16 1.84
N ALA A 204 -13.44 19.36 1.05
CA ALA A 204 -14.87 19.52 0.82
C ALA A 204 -15.68 19.37 2.12
N LEU A 205 -15.27 18.43 2.99
CA LEU A 205 -15.85 18.25 4.31
C LEU A 205 -15.64 19.49 5.22
N ALA A 206 -14.43 20.05 5.24
CA ALA A 206 -14.13 21.29 5.94
C ALA A 206 -14.92 22.48 5.39
N ALA A 207 -15.15 22.54 4.09
CA ALA A 207 -15.96 23.55 3.41
C ALA A 207 -17.49 23.38 3.65
N GLY A 208 -17.89 22.26 4.25
CA GLY A 208 -19.31 21.99 4.55
C GLY A 208 -20.15 21.45 3.39
N GLU A 209 -19.51 20.94 2.31
CA GLU A 209 -20.19 20.32 1.17
C GLU A 209 -20.84 18.96 1.52
N GLY A 210 -20.46 18.39 2.65
CA GLY A 210 -21.02 17.20 3.27
C GLY A 210 -20.71 17.20 4.75
N ASP A 211 -21.19 16.20 5.47
CA ASP A 211 -21.02 16.14 6.92
C ASP A 211 -20.12 14.98 7.36
N VAL A 212 -20.02 13.94 6.52
CA VAL A 212 -19.09 12.83 6.69
C VAL A 212 -18.37 12.49 5.38
N ALA A 213 -17.16 11.97 5.47
CA ALA A 213 -16.37 11.53 4.32
C ALA A 213 -15.68 10.20 4.60
N VAL A 214 -15.39 9.42 3.55
CA VAL A 214 -14.58 8.20 3.65
C VAL A 214 -13.26 8.40 2.93
N ALA A 215 -12.16 8.32 3.69
CA ALA A 215 -10.80 8.54 3.19
C ALA A 215 -9.78 7.67 3.93
N ASN A 216 -8.56 7.54 3.38
CA ASN A 216 -7.48 6.84 4.07
C ASN A 216 -6.81 7.74 5.11
N SER A 217 -6.41 7.13 6.22
CA SER A 217 -5.82 7.80 7.39
C SER A 217 -4.59 8.65 7.07
N TYR A 218 -3.70 8.17 6.18
CA TYR A 218 -2.44 8.84 5.87
C TYR A 218 -2.61 10.20 5.19
N TYR A 219 -3.71 10.44 4.47
CA TYR A 219 -3.99 11.76 3.90
C TYR A 219 -4.24 12.79 5.00
N TYR A 220 -4.99 12.42 6.02
CA TYR A 220 -5.25 13.31 7.15
C TYR A 220 -3.98 13.54 8.00
N ALA A 221 -3.18 12.50 8.23
CA ALA A 221 -1.88 12.64 8.89
C ALA A 221 -0.94 13.59 8.13
N ARG A 222 -0.99 13.57 6.79
CA ARG A 222 -0.24 14.53 5.95
C ARG A 222 -0.70 15.96 6.18
N LEU A 223 -2.02 16.19 6.24
CA LEU A 223 -2.56 17.53 6.56
C LEU A 223 -2.16 17.99 7.95
N MET A 224 -2.16 17.08 8.95
CA MET A 224 -1.71 17.39 10.32
C MET A 224 -0.25 17.85 10.38
N LYS A 225 0.60 17.34 9.49
CA LYS A 225 2.04 17.66 9.40
C LYS A 225 2.34 18.84 8.47
N SER A 226 1.33 19.36 7.76
CA SER A 226 1.48 20.48 6.83
C SER A 226 1.59 21.81 7.56
N ASP A 227 2.44 22.70 7.02
CA ASP A 227 2.53 24.09 7.46
C ASP A 227 1.57 25.03 6.71
N ASP A 228 0.89 24.55 5.67
CA ASP A 228 -0.09 25.34 4.93
C ASP A 228 -1.29 25.71 5.86
N PRO A 229 -1.63 26.99 6.00
CA PRO A 229 -2.78 27.43 6.79
C PRO A 229 -4.10 26.79 6.37
N LYS A 230 -4.29 26.49 5.06
CA LYS A 230 -5.49 25.82 4.56
C LYS A 230 -5.60 24.39 5.06
N ASP A 231 -4.49 23.66 5.13
CA ASP A 231 -4.47 22.30 5.66
C ASP A 231 -4.72 22.30 7.18
N LYS A 232 -4.17 23.29 7.91
CA LYS A 232 -4.45 23.48 9.33
C LYS A 232 -5.93 23.77 9.60
N GLU A 233 -6.60 24.57 8.76
CA GLU A 233 -8.05 24.80 8.85
C GLU A 233 -8.83 23.49 8.67
N VAL A 234 -8.45 22.64 7.69
CA VAL A 234 -9.08 21.32 7.52
C VAL A 234 -8.96 20.49 8.79
N VAL A 235 -7.77 20.43 9.39
CA VAL A 235 -7.52 19.64 10.62
C VAL A 235 -8.33 20.16 11.81
N GLN A 236 -8.54 21.47 11.91
CA GLN A 236 -9.38 22.07 12.96
C GLN A 236 -10.85 21.69 12.81
N ARG A 237 -11.39 21.72 11.59
CA ARG A 237 -12.81 21.48 11.30
C ARG A 237 -13.20 20.03 11.17
N VAL A 238 -12.25 19.16 10.79
CA VAL A 238 -12.49 17.75 10.49
C VAL A 238 -11.98 16.85 11.62
N GLY A 239 -12.80 15.91 12.03
CA GLY A 239 -12.43 14.84 12.94
C GLY A 239 -12.23 13.52 12.20
N ILE A 240 -11.41 12.62 12.75
CA ILE A 240 -11.23 11.25 12.27
C ILE A 240 -11.96 10.28 13.19
N PHE A 241 -12.63 9.30 12.62
CA PHE A 241 -13.32 8.23 13.33
C PHE A 241 -12.92 6.87 12.71
N PHE A 242 -12.52 5.96 13.58
CA PHE A 242 -12.17 4.59 13.20
C PHE A 242 -13.41 3.69 13.34
N PRO A 243 -14.06 3.30 12.23
CA PRO A 243 -15.33 2.56 12.31
C PRO A 243 -15.16 1.10 12.73
N ASN A 244 -16.28 0.42 13.01
CA ASN A 244 -16.37 -1.01 13.33
C ASN A 244 -15.65 -1.43 14.66
N GLN A 245 -15.40 -0.50 15.59
CA GLN A 245 -14.65 -0.77 16.83
C GLN A 245 -15.34 -1.78 17.76
N LYS A 246 -16.67 -1.85 17.73
CA LYS A 246 -17.48 -2.86 18.47
C LYS A 246 -17.56 -4.21 17.75
N GLY A 247 -16.99 -4.32 16.55
CA GLY A 247 -17.06 -5.50 15.70
C GLY A 247 -15.70 -5.99 15.20
N ARG A 248 -15.54 -6.05 13.88
CA ARG A 248 -14.34 -6.56 13.19
C ARG A 248 -13.11 -5.65 13.31
N GLY A 249 -13.29 -4.39 13.66
CA GLY A 249 -12.26 -3.35 13.57
C GLY A 249 -12.31 -2.60 12.24
N THR A 250 -11.54 -1.53 12.17
CA THR A 250 -11.46 -0.69 10.97
C THR A 250 -10.78 -1.44 9.82
N HIS A 251 -11.37 -1.35 8.62
CA HIS A 251 -10.78 -1.90 7.41
C HIS A 251 -9.39 -1.30 7.16
N VAL A 252 -8.44 -2.17 6.89
CA VAL A 252 -7.08 -1.81 6.51
C VAL A 252 -6.76 -2.36 5.13
N ASN A 253 -5.88 -1.64 4.42
CA ASN A 253 -5.34 -2.07 3.15
C ASN A 253 -3.81 -1.95 3.18
N VAL A 254 -3.12 -2.64 2.29
CA VAL A 254 -1.67 -2.71 2.29
C VAL A 254 -1.06 -2.15 1.00
N GLY A 255 0.10 -1.54 1.13
CA GLY A 255 1.08 -1.53 0.05
C GLY A 255 1.92 -2.78 0.20
N GLY A 256 2.30 -3.40 -0.90
CA GLY A 256 3.05 -4.64 -0.82
C GLY A 256 3.88 -4.90 -2.06
N ALA A 257 4.62 -6.00 -2.03
CA ALA A 257 5.47 -6.42 -3.13
C ALA A 257 5.56 -7.94 -3.23
N GLY A 258 5.91 -8.42 -4.41
CA GLY A 258 6.21 -9.82 -4.68
C GLY A 258 7.36 -9.96 -5.68
N VAL A 259 8.00 -11.13 -5.64
CA VAL A 259 9.05 -11.49 -6.60
C VAL A 259 8.40 -11.88 -7.92
N LEU A 260 8.86 -11.25 -8.99
CA LEU A 260 8.34 -11.53 -10.34
C LEU A 260 8.81 -12.92 -10.81
N LYS A 261 7.93 -13.65 -11.50
CA LYS A 261 8.22 -14.96 -12.07
C LYS A 261 9.37 -14.92 -13.08
N ALA A 262 9.54 -13.79 -13.78
CA ALA A 262 10.61 -13.56 -14.73
C ALA A 262 11.97 -13.23 -14.08
N SER A 263 12.01 -13.06 -12.74
CA SER A 263 13.25 -12.70 -12.04
C SER A 263 14.34 -13.72 -12.21
N LYS A 264 15.53 -13.22 -12.53
CA LYS A 264 16.79 -14.00 -12.54
C LYS A 264 17.61 -13.77 -11.27
N ASN A 265 17.18 -12.87 -10.40
CA ASN A 265 17.86 -12.43 -9.18
C ASN A 265 17.02 -12.72 -7.93
N VAL A 266 16.43 -13.94 -7.85
CA VAL A 266 15.45 -14.31 -6.82
C VAL A 266 15.97 -14.09 -5.41
N ASP A 267 17.23 -14.44 -5.13
CA ASP A 267 17.82 -14.25 -3.79
C ASP A 267 17.96 -12.76 -3.42
N ALA A 268 18.37 -11.92 -4.38
CA ALA A 268 18.44 -10.47 -4.17
C ALA A 268 17.03 -9.86 -3.99
N ALA A 269 16.06 -10.32 -4.77
CA ALA A 269 14.67 -9.90 -4.65
C ALA A 269 14.07 -10.30 -3.28
N LYS A 270 14.28 -11.53 -2.85
CA LYS A 270 13.88 -12.00 -1.52
C LYS A 270 14.54 -11.15 -0.40
N ARG A 271 15.84 -10.91 -0.50
CA ARG A 271 16.58 -10.06 0.47
C ARG A 271 16.01 -8.64 0.52
N PHE A 272 15.57 -8.10 -0.63
CA PHE A 272 14.90 -6.80 -0.66
C PHE A 272 13.55 -6.84 0.06
N LEU A 273 12.72 -7.85 -0.15
CA LEU A 273 11.44 -8.00 0.59
C LEU A 273 11.68 -8.15 2.09
N GLU A 274 12.69 -8.92 2.51
CA GLU A 274 13.08 -9.08 3.92
C GLU A 274 13.53 -7.75 4.52
N PHE A 275 14.33 -6.96 3.77
CA PHE A 275 14.70 -5.61 4.18
C PHE A 275 13.48 -4.70 4.35
N LEU A 276 12.51 -4.73 3.41
CA LEU A 276 11.28 -3.93 3.52
C LEU A 276 10.42 -4.32 4.73
N ALA A 277 10.54 -5.55 5.23
CA ALA A 277 9.94 -5.99 6.48
C ALA A 277 10.81 -5.70 7.72
N SER A 278 12.00 -5.12 7.60
CA SER A 278 12.87 -4.76 8.74
C SER A 278 12.29 -3.57 9.53
N ASP A 279 12.67 -3.43 10.80
CA ASP A 279 12.26 -2.29 11.64
C ASP A 279 12.67 -0.96 11.03
N ARG A 280 13.85 -0.91 10.40
CA ARG A 280 14.35 0.28 9.70
C ARG A 280 13.43 0.69 8.56
N ALA A 281 13.10 -0.23 7.66
CA ALA A 281 12.22 0.06 6.53
C ALA A 281 10.79 0.39 6.97
N GLN A 282 10.26 -0.32 7.96
CA GLN A 282 8.93 -0.06 8.52
C GLN A 282 8.84 1.34 9.17
N THR A 283 9.92 1.80 9.81
CA THR A 283 10.00 3.17 10.35
C THR A 283 10.04 4.20 9.21
N ILE A 284 10.75 3.92 8.11
CA ILE A 284 10.79 4.81 6.94
C ILE A 284 9.40 4.91 6.29
N PHE A 285 8.67 3.80 6.09
CA PHE A 285 7.29 3.82 5.59
C PHE A 285 6.40 4.67 6.49
N SER A 286 6.53 4.52 7.81
CA SER A 286 5.68 5.23 8.74
C SER A 286 5.96 6.73 8.78
N SER A 287 7.23 7.15 8.89
CA SER A 287 7.62 8.56 8.98
C SER A 287 7.48 9.31 7.65
N GLY A 288 7.79 8.62 6.53
CA GLY A 288 7.77 9.21 5.19
C GLY A 288 6.36 9.33 4.59
N ASN A 289 5.56 8.27 4.71
CA ASN A 289 4.25 8.19 4.07
C ASN A 289 3.06 8.26 5.02
N ASN A 290 3.31 8.32 6.33
CA ASN A 290 2.27 8.25 7.36
C ASN A 290 1.44 6.94 7.25
N GLU A 291 2.08 5.85 6.91
CA GLU A 291 1.49 4.51 6.87
C GLU A 291 1.81 3.77 8.18
N PHE A 292 0.91 2.92 8.64
CA PHE A 292 1.17 2.07 9.80
C PHE A 292 2.15 0.96 9.43
N PRO A 293 3.11 0.62 10.30
CA PRO A 293 3.91 -0.58 10.16
C PRO A 293 3.01 -1.84 10.09
N VAL A 294 3.36 -2.78 9.23
CA VAL A 294 2.71 -4.10 9.19
C VAL A 294 3.32 -5.03 10.24
N VAL A 295 4.58 -4.80 10.60
CA VAL A 295 5.33 -5.61 11.56
C VAL A 295 4.92 -5.22 12.98
N PRO A 296 4.40 -6.17 13.77
CA PRO A 296 4.02 -5.91 15.15
C PRO A 296 5.20 -5.43 16.01
N GLY A 297 4.95 -4.45 16.86
CA GLY A 297 5.95 -3.91 17.79
C GLY A 297 6.84 -2.82 17.20
N VAL A 298 6.84 -2.58 15.90
CA VAL A 298 7.56 -1.45 15.32
C VAL A 298 6.82 -0.15 15.61
N ALA A 299 7.55 0.85 16.11
CA ALA A 299 6.99 2.16 16.41
C ALA A 299 6.57 2.89 15.12
N CYS A 300 5.37 3.47 15.13
CA CYS A 300 4.90 4.33 14.06
C CYS A 300 5.30 5.80 14.29
N ASP A 301 5.12 6.63 13.25
CA ASP A 301 5.27 8.08 13.33
C ASP A 301 4.40 8.68 14.44
N ALA A 302 4.87 9.77 15.05
CA ALA A 302 4.19 10.44 16.16
C ALA A 302 2.75 10.87 15.81
N ALA A 303 2.50 11.28 14.55
CA ALA A 303 1.17 11.66 14.09
C ALA A 303 0.18 10.48 14.06
N LEU A 304 0.68 9.24 13.94
CA LEU A 304 -0.15 8.03 13.92
C LEU A 304 -0.34 7.42 15.31
N LYS A 305 0.53 7.76 16.26
CA LYS A 305 0.57 7.13 17.59
C LYS A 305 -0.79 7.12 18.30
N PRO A 306 -1.60 8.21 18.31
CA PRO A 306 -2.93 8.19 18.93
C PRO A 306 -3.91 7.21 18.28
N TRP A 307 -3.64 6.78 17.04
CA TRP A 307 -4.53 5.89 16.29
C TRP A 307 -4.18 4.40 16.46
N THR A 308 -3.06 4.08 17.07
CA THR A 308 -2.65 2.69 17.32
C THR A 308 -3.49 1.98 18.38
N GLU A 309 -4.26 2.72 19.17
CA GLU A 309 -5.19 2.20 20.17
C GLU A 309 -6.46 1.63 19.55
N TYR A 310 -6.77 2.00 18.30
CA TYR A 310 -7.94 1.48 17.60
C TYR A 310 -7.71 0.08 17.05
N ARG A 311 -8.78 -0.68 17.00
CA ARG A 311 -8.76 -2.05 16.46
C ARG A 311 -8.82 -2.00 14.94
N PHE A 312 -7.83 -2.61 14.31
CA PHE A 312 -7.82 -2.89 12.87
C PHE A 312 -8.40 -4.28 12.58
N ASP A 313 -9.05 -4.44 11.43
CA ASP A 313 -9.56 -5.74 11.00
C ASP A 313 -8.40 -6.70 10.71
N ARG A 314 -8.22 -7.66 11.61
CA ARG A 314 -7.22 -8.73 11.50
C ARG A 314 -7.80 -10.06 11.04
N LYS A 315 -9.11 -10.11 10.80
CA LYS A 315 -9.82 -11.33 10.42
C LYS A 315 -10.10 -11.44 8.93
N THR A 316 -10.17 -10.31 8.21
CA THR A 316 -10.34 -10.29 6.76
C THR A 316 -8.97 -10.31 6.12
N SER A 317 -8.67 -11.35 5.34
CA SER A 317 -7.42 -11.43 4.59
C SER A 317 -7.40 -10.39 3.46
N VAL A 318 -6.25 -9.72 3.31
CA VAL A 318 -6.04 -8.80 2.17
C VAL A 318 -6.07 -9.53 0.83
N ALA A 319 -5.69 -10.81 0.79
CA ALA A 319 -5.83 -11.65 -0.41
C ALA A 319 -7.30 -11.91 -0.75
N GLU A 320 -8.13 -12.20 0.27
CA GLU A 320 -9.56 -12.44 0.09
C GLU A 320 -10.28 -11.21 -0.50
N PHE A 321 -10.20 -10.05 0.15
CA PHE A 321 -10.91 -8.88 -0.39
C PHE A 321 -10.24 -8.30 -1.65
N GLY A 322 -8.95 -8.52 -1.84
CA GLY A 322 -8.24 -8.18 -3.07
C GLY A 322 -8.85 -8.89 -4.29
N SER A 323 -9.16 -10.18 -4.16
CA SER A 323 -9.80 -10.97 -5.23
C SER A 323 -11.23 -10.51 -5.55
N LEU A 324 -11.87 -9.80 -4.64
CA LEU A 324 -13.26 -9.34 -4.78
C LEU A 324 -13.39 -7.93 -5.38
N THR A 325 -12.27 -7.24 -5.69
CA THR A 325 -12.30 -5.87 -6.20
C THR A 325 -13.05 -5.73 -7.54
N GLY A 326 -12.93 -6.72 -8.43
CA GLY A 326 -13.69 -6.75 -9.68
C GLY A 326 -15.21 -6.87 -9.47
N GLU A 327 -15.64 -7.72 -8.53
CA GLU A 327 -17.05 -7.83 -8.15
C GLU A 327 -17.54 -6.54 -7.46
N ALA A 328 -16.72 -5.98 -6.58
CA ALA A 328 -17.01 -4.71 -5.92
C ALA A 328 -17.24 -3.58 -6.93
N LEU A 329 -16.39 -3.46 -7.95
CA LEU A 329 -16.55 -2.46 -9.01
C LEU A 329 -17.89 -2.64 -9.75
N ARG A 330 -18.20 -3.87 -10.19
CA ARG A 330 -19.49 -4.16 -10.85
C ARG A 330 -20.70 -3.81 -9.97
N MET A 331 -20.60 -4.09 -8.66
CA MET A 331 -21.64 -3.77 -7.70
C MET A 331 -21.83 -2.26 -7.54
N MET A 332 -20.74 -1.51 -7.42
CA MET A 332 -20.75 -0.04 -7.36
C MET A 332 -21.35 0.57 -8.63
N ASP A 333 -20.96 0.06 -9.80
CA ASP A 333 -21.48 0.55 -11.09
C ASP A 333 -22.98 0.32 -11.24
N ARG A 334 -23.50 -0.86 -10.84
CA ARG A 334 -24.94 -1.15 -10.80
C ARG A 334 -25.71 -0.22 -9.86
N ALA A 335 -25.09 0.21 -8.78
CA ALA A 335 -25.69 1.15 -7.82
C ALA A 335 -25.60 2.62 -8.27
N GLY A 336 -24.88 2.93 -9.37
CA GLY A 336 -24.69 4.29 -9.85
C GLY A 336 -23.58 5.07 -9.15
N TRP A 337 -22.70 4.39 -8.45
CA TRP A 337 -21.50 5.01 -7.88
C TRP A 337 -20.47 5.22 -8.99
N ARG A 338 -20.29 6.45 -9.46
CA ARG A 338 -19.42 6.81 -10.58
C ARG A 338 -18.54 8.01 -10.26
#